data_d4bbad39abfa347a9013fed098d0e469
#
_entry.id   d4bbad39abfa347a9013fed098d0e469
#
_cell.length_a   1.000
_cell.length_b   1.000
_cell.length_c   1.000
_cell.angle_alpha   90.00
_cell.angle_beta   90.00
_cell.angle_gamma   90.00
#
_symmetry.space_group_name_H-M   'P 1'
#
loop_
_entity.id
_entity.type
_entity.pdbx_description
1 polymer ?
#
loop_
_entity_poly.entity_id
_entity_poly.type
_entity_poly.pdbx_seq_one_letter_code
_entity_poly.pdbx_strand_id
1 'polypeptide(L)'
;MNSYKKVTRITHLVLLALALAAPFLGLYPVFVMKLLCFALFACAFNLLLGFTGLLSFGHAAFFGSAAYVTGWVIKSQGWSPELALLAGAVAAGLIGLLVGLVAIRRQGIYFAMITLAIAQMVYFVCLQAPFTGGEDGLQGVPRGNLFGLISLQSDVTLYYVVVAIFVACFMAITRIVSSPFGQVLKMIRENEPRAVSLGYQVDRYKLLAFVLSAALAGLAGSMKTLVMGFATLSDVHWSMSGEVILMTLLGGVGTFFGPVLGSGIVIALQNLLADKVGSWVTVIIGVIFVLCVLAFRKGVVGELQAWRDRRRIAAAQS
;
A
#
# COMPACT_ATOMS: atom_id res chain seq x y z
N MET A 1 4.75 -28.25 7.73
CA MET A 1 5.50 -27.14 7.14
C MET A 1 5.51 -27.10 5.60
N ASN A 2 5.58 -28.24 4.90
CA ASN A 2 5.57 -28.29 3.41
C ASN A 2 4.23 -27.92 2.77
N SER A 3 3.09 -28.27 3.36
CA SER A 3 1.77 -27.99 2.81
C SER A 3 1.43 -26.48 2.78
N TYR A 4 1.86 -25.73 3.79
CA TYR A 4 1.64 -24.27 3.87
C TYR A 4 2.44 -23.53 2.77
N LYS A 5 3.70 -23.92 2.56
CA LYS A 5 4.54 -23.35 1.47
C LYS A 5 3.97 -23.65 0.07
N LYS A 6 3.35 -24.83 -0.10
CA LYS A 6 2.74 -25.25 -1.37
C LYS A 6 1.46 -24.46 -1.67
N VAL A 7 0.60 -24.25 -0.69
CA VAL A 7 -0.63 -23.43 -0.82
C VAL A 7 -0.28 -21.98 -1.13
N THR A 8 0.70 -21.41 -0.44
CA THR A 8 1.15 -20.02 -0.70
C THR A 8 1.71 -19.87 -2.12
N ARG A 9 2.52 -20.84 -2.63
CA ARG A 9 3.00 -20.82 -4.01
C ARG A 9 1.88 -20.89 -5.04
N ILE A 10 0.89 -21.75 -4.83
CA ILE A 10 -0.26 -21.89 -5.74
C ILE A 10 -1.07 -20.59 -5.79
N THR A 11 -1.30 -19.95 -4.64
CA THR A 11 -2.04 -18.69 -4.59
C THR A 11 -1.27 -17.55 -5.29
N HIS A 12 0.06 -17.50 -5.18
CA HIS A 12 0.89 -16.54 -5.93
C HIS A 12 0.79 -16.76 -7.44
N LEU A 13 0.87 -18.03 -7.88
CA LEU A 13 0.76 -18.39 -9.29
C LEU A 13 -0.62 -18.08 -9.87
N VAL A 14 -1.69 -18.33 -9.10
CA VAL A 14 -3.06 -18.01 -9.51
C VAL A 14 -3.26 -16.50 -9.63
N LEU A 15 -2.80 -15.71 -8.67
CA LEU A 15 -2.89 -14.26 -8.75
C LEU A 15 -2.07 -13.69 -9.91
N LEU A 16 -0.88 -14.22 -10.14
CA LEU A 16 -0.05 -13.84 -11.28
C LEU A 16 -0.73 -14.18 -12.61
N ALA A 17 -1.27 -15.39 -12.74
CA ALA A 17 -1.99 -15.81 -13.94
C ALA A 17 -3.24 -14.95 -14.19
N LEU A 18 -3.98 -14.62 -13.13
CA LEU A 18 -5.17 -13.76 -13.19
C LEU A 18 -4.80 -12.32 -13.58
N ALA A 19 -3.71 -11.79 -13.02
CA ALA A 19 -3.18 -10.49 -13.41
C ALA A 19 -2.68 -10.45 -14.86
N LEU A 20 -2.03 -11.52 -15.35
CA LEU A 20 -1.58 -11.60 -16.74
C LEU A 20 -2.75 -11.77 -17.72
N ALA A 21 -3.82 -12.45 -17.33
CA ALA A 21 -4.99 -12.69 -18.16
C ALA A 21 -6.01 -11.53 -18.16
N ALA A 22 -5.93 -10.60 -17.22
CA ALA A 22 -6.93 -9.55 -17.04
C ALA A 22 -7.20 -8.68 -18.30
N PRO A 23 -6.20 -8.27 -19.12
CA PRO A 23 -6.46 -7.54 -20.35
C PRO A 23 -7.26 -8.34 -21.37
N PHE A 24 -7.12 -9.67 -21.39
CA PHE A 24 -7.84 -10.57 -22.31
C PHE A 24 -9.27 -10.86 -21.85
N LEU A 25 -9.58 -10.62 -20.56
CA LEU A 25 -10.92 -10.80 -20.00
C LEU A 25 -11.83 -9.57 -20.20
N GLY A 26 -11.40 -8.59 -21.00
CA GLY A 26 -12.18 -7.38 -21.28
C GLY A 26 -12.24 -6.38 -20.13
N LEU A 27 -11.41 -6.54 -19.09
CA LEU A 27 -11.30 -5.57 -18.01
C LEU A 27 -10.54 -4.34 -18.50
N TYR A 28 -11.06 -3.15 -18.17
CA TYR A 28 -10.42 -1.89 -18.54
C TYR A 28 -9.02 -1.77 -17.89
N PRO A 29 -7.92 -1.72 -18.69
CA PRO A 29 -6.56 -1.84 -18.16
C PRO A 29 -6.21 -0.80 -17.11
N VAL A 30 -6.66 0.46 -17.28
CA VAL A 30 -6.38 1.56 -16.34
C VAL A 30 -7.02 1.30 -14.97
N PHE A 31 -8.21 0.70 -14.94
CA PHE A 31 -8.88 0.32 -13.69
C PHE A 31 -8.07 -0.72 -12.91
N VAL A 32 -7.59 -1.76 -13.61
CA VAL A 32 -6.77 -2.81 -12.96
C VAL A 32 -5.42 -2.26 -12.50
N MET A 33 -4.78 -1.39 -13.30
CA MET A 33 -3.56 -0.70 -12.90
C MET A 33 -3.77 0.14 -11.63
N LYS A 34 -4.85 0.93 -11.57
CA LYS A 34 -5.24 1.68 -10.36
C LYS A 34 -5.38 0.77 -9.16
N LEU A 35 -6.09 -0.36 -9.31
CA LEU A 35 -6.25 -1.36 -8.27
C LEU A 35 -4.91 -1.90 -7.77
N LEU A 36 -3.97 -2.22 -8.67
CA LEU A 36 -2.64 -2.71 -8.31
C LEU A 36 -1.80 -1.67 -7.55
N CYS A 37 -1.89 -0.37 -7.92
CA CYS A 37 -1.24 0.71 -7.19
C CYS A 37 -1.75 0.79 -5.74
N PHE A 38 -3.07 0.79 -5.54
CA PHE A 38 -3.67 0.81 -4.21
C PHE A 38 -3.46 -0.50 -3.44
N ALA A 39 -3.40 -1.64 -4.13
CA ALA A 39 -3.04 -2.92 -3.52
C ALA A 39 -1.60 -2.90 -2.99
N LEU A 40 -0.66 -2.34 -3.73
CA LEU A 40 0.71 -2.16 -3.25
C LEU A 40 0.75 -1.22 -2.04
N PHE A 41 0.01 -0.11 -2.09
CA PHE A 41 -0.12 0.83 -0.97
C PHE A 41 -0.66 0.14 0.28
N ALA A 42 -1.73 -0.64 0.15
CA ALA A 42 -2.30 -1.42 1.25
C ALA A 42 -1.34 -2.50 1.78
N CYS A 43 -0.58 -3.18 0.91
CA CYS A 43 0.45 -4.15 1.32
C CYS A 43 1.61 -3.48 2.06
N ALA A 44 2.04 -2.29 1.62
CA ALA A 44 3.06 -1.48 2.29
C ALA A 44 2.59 -1.05 3.69
N PHE A 45 1.36 -0.58 3.80
CA PHE A 45 0.74 -0.23 5.09
C PHE A 45 0.60 -1.44 6.01
N ASN A 46 0.19 -2.60 5.47
CA ASN A 46 0.07 -3.84 6.23
C ASN A 46 1.42 -4.36 6.75
N LEU A 47 2.54 -4.04 6.07
CA LEU A 47 3.87 -4.35 6.58
C LEU A 47 4.09 -3.67 7.95
N LEU A 48 3.60 -2.45 8.12
CA LEU A 48 3.70 -1.72 9.38
C LEU A 48 2.61 -2.13 10.38
N LEU A 49 1.33 -1.99 10.02
CA LEU A 49 0.22 -2.30 10.92
C LEU A 49 0.13 -3.80 11.21
N GLY A 50 0.20 -4.61 10.16
CA GLY A 50 -0.06 -6.05 10.23
C GLY A 50 1.06 -6.84 10.88
N PHE A 51 2.31 -6.44 10.73
CA PHE A 51 3.45 -7.22 11.23
C PHE A 51 4.25 -6.53 12.34
N THR A 52 4.11 -5.20 12.49
CA THR A 52 4.79 -4.44 13.57
C THR A 52 3.81 -3.95 14.64
N GLY A 53 2.51 -3.85 14.31
CA GLY A 53 1.47 -3.35 15.22
C GLY A 53 1.40 -1.83 15.32
N LEU A 54 2.08 -1.09 14.43
CA LEU A 54 2.11 0.37 14.43
C LEU A 54 1.04 0.94 13.50
N LEU A 55 0.05 1.63 14.05
CA LEU A 55 -0.99 2.31 13.27
C LEU A 55 -0.52 3.73 12.91
N SER A 56 -0.22 3.97 11.65
CA SER A 56 0.25 5.27 11.16
C SER A 56 -0.79 5.95 10.29
N PHE A 57 -1.16 7.18 10.59
CA PHE A 57 -1.95 8.06 9.73
C PHE A 57 -1.08 8.91 8.78
N GLY A 58 0.24 8.65 8.75
CA GLY A 58 1.20 9.37 7.91
C GLY A 58 1.41 8.79 6.52
N HIS A 59 0.81 7.64 6.18
CA HIS A 59 1.10 6.93 4.93
C HIS A 59 0.68 7.68 3.66
N ALA A 60 -0.35 8.53 3.75
CA ALA A 60 -0.73 9.45 2.68
C ALA A 60 0.40 10.42 2.30
N ALA A 61 1.15 10.92 3.30
CA ALA A 61 2.28 11.80 3.04
C ALA A 61 3.38 11.11 2.21
N PHE A 62 3.65 9.81 2.46
CA PHE A 62 4.65 9.06 1.68
C PHE A 62 4.15 8.76 0.27
N PHE A 63 2.90 8.34 0.15
CA PHE A 63 2.26 8.06 -1.13
C PHE A 63 2.20 9.30 -2.02
N GLY A 64 1.67 10.41 -1.49
CA GLY A 64 1.45 11.63 -2.25
C GLY A 64 2.75 12.41 -2.52
N SER A 65 3.68 12.52 -1.56
CA SER A 65 4.97 13.17 -1.82
C SER A 65 5.77 12.47 -2.92
N ALA A 66 5.77 11.13 -2.95
CA ALA A 66 6.39 10.38 -4.03
C ALA A 66 5.68 10.59 -5.36
N ALA A 67 4.34 10.67 -5.36
CA ALA A 67 3.55 10.99 -6.55
C ALA A 67 3.97 12.35 -7.14
N TYR A 68 4.10 13.38 -6.31
CA TYR A 68 4.57 14.70 -6.74
C TYR A 68 6.01 14.71 -7.21
N VAL A 69 6.94 14.08 -6.46
CA VAL A 69 8.35 13.98 -6.85
C VAL A 69 8.49 13.30 -8.21
N THR A 70 7.83 12.17 -8.39
CA THR A 70 7.84 11.41 -9.66
C THR A 70 7.29 12.25 -10.80
N GLY A 71 6.12 12.87 -10.61
CA GLY A 71 5.50 13.72 -11.62
C GLY A 71 6.35 14.93 -11.99
N TRP A 72 6.94 15.61 -11.02
CA TRP A 72 7.80 16.77 -11.23
C TRP A 72 9.09 16.40 -11.97
N VAL A 73 9.75 15.30 -11.54
CA VAL A 73 11.01 14.85 -12.16
C VAL A 73 10.80 14.45 -13.63
N ILE A 74 9.69 13.77 -13.95
CA ILE A 74 9.37 13.43 -15.35
C ILE A 74 9.03 14.69 -16.16
N LYS A 75 8.15 15.57 -15.63
CA LYS A 75 7.62 16.70 -16.37
C LYS A 75 8.64 17.83 -16.53
N SER A 76 9.41 18.13 -15.49
CA SER A 76 10.33 19.30 -15.47
C SER A 76 11.75 18.94 -15.85
N GLN A 77 12.22 17.74 -15.50
CA GLN A 77 13.61 17.31 -15.72
C GLN A 77 13.74 16.30 -16.89
N GLY A 78 12.61 15.80 -17.42
CA GLY A 78 12.63 14.86 -18.54
C GLY A 78 13.26 13.50 -18.21
N TRP A 79 13.28 13.12 -16.91
CA TRP A 79 13.87 11.83 -16.53
C TRP A 79 13.04 10.67 -17.05
N SER A 80 13.71 9.52 -17.26
CA SER A 80 13.06 8.30 -17.62
C SER A 80 12.16 7.79 -16.48
N PRO A 81 11.04 7.09 -16.78
CA PRO A 81 10.07 6.64 -15.79
C PRO A 81 10.67 5.78 -14.68
N GLU A 82 11.64 4.90 -14.99
CA GLU A 82 12.31 4.05 -14.01
C GLU A 82 13.09 4.85 -12.96
N LEU A 83 13.83 5.88 -13.40
CA LEU A 83 14.56 6.76 -12.48
C LEU A 83 13.62 7.61 -11.64
N ALA A 84 12.52 8.07 -12.23
CA ALA A 84 11.51 8.84 -11.52
C ALA A 84 10.76 8.00 -10.46
N LEU A 85 10.44 6.74 -10.76
CA LEU A 85 9.87 5.80 -9.78
C LEU A 85 10.81 5.56 -8.60
N LEU A 86 12.10 5.36 -8.88
CA LEU A 86 13.12 5.21 -7.83
C LEU A 86 13.29 6.49 -7.01
N ALA A 87 13.32 7.65 -7.67
CA ALA A 87 13.40 8.95 -6.99
C ALA A 87 12.21 9.17 -6.03
N GLY A 88 10.99 8.87 -6.47
CA GLY A 88 9.79 8.93 -5.63
C GLY A 88 9.86 7.97 -4.43
N ALA A 89 10.26 6.72 -4.65
CA ALA A 89 10.42 5.74 -3.59
C ALA A 89 11.50 6.15 -2.57
N VAL A 90 12.63 6.66 -3.04
CA VAL A 90 13.73 7.17 -2.18
C VAL A 90 13.27 8.40 -1.39
N ALA A 91 12.60 9.35 -2.04
CA ALA A 91 12.06 10.54 -1.37
C ALA A 91 11.07 10.16 -0.24
N ALA A 92 10.14 9.24 -0.52
CA ALA A 92 9.23 8.71 0.50
C ALA A 92 9.96 7.97 1.63
N GLY A 93 10.99 7.18 1.30
CA GLY A 93 11.83 6.51 2.29
C GLY A 93 12.59 7.50 3.20
N LEU A 94 13.11 8.58 2.63
CA LEU A 94 13.80 9.64 3.40
C LEU A 94 12.81 10.41 4.30
N ILE A 95 11.64 10.77 3.79
CA ILE A 95 10.58 11.37 4.62
C ILE A 95 10.17 10.37 5.71
N GLY A 96 10.01 9.09 5.37
CA GLY A 96 9.72 8.03 6.33
C GLY A 96 10.80 7.87 7.39
N LEU A 97 12.08 8.03 7.04
CA LEU A 97 13.19 8.02 8.01
C LEU A 97 13.08 9.19 8.99
N LEU A 98 12.88 10.42 8.47
CA LEU A 98 12.75 11.62 9.30
C LEU A 98 11.55 11.51 10.25
N VAL A 99 10.40 11.11 9.73
CA VAL A 99 9.17 10.90 10.52
C VAL A 99 9.37 9.79 11.54
N GLY A 100 9.98 8.68 11.13
CA GLY A 100 10.24 7.52 11.98
C GLY A 100 11.14 7.83 13.16
N LEU A 101 12.21 8.61 12.97
CA LEU A 101 13.12 9.02 14.04
C LEU A 101 12.40 9.81 15.16
N VAL A 102 11.36 10.56 14.82
CA VAL A 102 10.56 11.33 15.78
C VAL A 102 9.44 10.48 16.36
N ALA A 103 8.69 9.77 15.50
CA ALA A 103 7.44 9.12 15.88
C ALA A 103 7.64 7.80 16.66
N ILE A 104 8.66 7.00 16.33
CA ILE A 104 8.84 5.63 16.88
C ILE A 104 9.11 5.63 18.39
N ARG A 105 9.61 6.71 18.94
CA ARG A 105 9.81 6.87 20.40
C ARG A 105 8.50 6.87 21.20
N ARG A 106 7.36 6.98 20.51
CA ARG A 106 6.02 6.97 21.11
C ARG A 106 5.25 5.76 20.63
N GLN A 107 4.31 5.29 21.44
CA GLN A 107 3.53 4.09 21.17
C GLN A 107 2.03 4.38 21.14
N GLY A 108 1.27 3.48 20.54
CA GLY A 108 -0.19 3.53 20.53
C GLY A 108 -0.74 4.79 19.85
N ILE A 109 -1.67 5.46 20.53
CA ILE A 109 -2.36 6.62 19.98
C ILE A 109 -1.43 7.83 19.76
N TYR A 110 -0.39 8.00 20.58
CA TYR A 110 0.57 9.09 20.42
C TYR A 110 1.37 8.96 19.12
N PHE A 111 1.76 7.74 18.75
CA PHE A 111 2.40 7.48 17.47
C PHE A 111 1.47 7.85 16.29
N ALA A 112 0.21 7.45 16.37
CA ALA A 112 -0.79 7.75 15.34
C ALA A 112 -1.02 9.26 15.20
N MET A 113 -1.11 10.01 16.32
CA MET A 113 -1.29 11.47 16.30
C MET A 113 -0.08 12.21 15.74
N ILE A 114 1.15 11.80 16.09
CA ILE A 114 2.38 12.41 15.57
C ILE A 114 2.46 12.20 14.04
N THR A 115 2.21 10.98 13.58
CA THR A 115 2.23 10.68 12.14
C THR A 115 1.15 11.43 11.38
N LEU A 116 -0.04 11.64 11.96
CA LEU A 116 -1.10 12.46 11.41
C LEU A 116 -0.68 13.94 11.32
N ALA A 117 -0.12 14.50 12.37
CA ALA A 117 0.34 15.90 12.41
C ALA A 117 1.41 16.17 11.33
N ILE A 118 2.38 15.24 11.19
CA ILE A 118 3.42 15.37 10.17
C ILE A 118 2.82 15.20 8.76
N ALA A 119 1.85 14.30 8.57
CA ALA A 119 1.14 14.18 7.29
C ALA A 119 0.47 15.50 6.89
N GLN A 120 -0.16 16.19 7.83
CA GLN A 120 -0.73 17.50 7.59
C GLN A 120 0.33 18.57 7.28
N MET A 121 1.49 18.53 7.91
CA MET A 121 2.61 19.41 7.55
C MET A 121 3.05 19.17 6.09
N VAL A 122 3.21 17.92 5.67
CA VAL A 122 3.56 17.57 4.28
C VAL A 122 2.46 18.02 3.32
N TYR A 123 1.19 17.86 3.67
CA TYR A 123 0.06 18.36 2.89
C TYR A 123 0.16 19.87 2.65
N PHE A 124 0.39 20.68 3.70
CA PHE A 124 0.54 22.11 3.57
C PHE A 124 1.78 22.51 2.76
N VAL A 125 2.88 21.78 2.89
CA VAL A 125 4.07 21.99 2.03
C VAL A 125 3.70 21.72 0.56
N CYS A 126 2.99 20.64 0.26
CA CYS A 126 2.54 20.36 -1.11
C CYS A 126 1.53 21.40 -1.63
N LEU A 127 0.69 21.98 -0.77
CA LEU A 127 -0.25 23.02 -1.14
C LEU A 127 0.44 24.33 -1.50
N GLN A 128 1.51 24.68 -0.79
CA GLN A 128 2.20 25.98 -0.95
C GLN A 128 3.38 25.93 -1.93
N ALA A 129 3.92 24.75 -2.21
CA ALA A 129 5.11 24.62 -3.04
C ALA A 129 4.80 24.92 -4.53
N PRO A 130 5.57 25.79 -5.20
CA PRO A 130 5.29 26.13 -6.61
C PRO A 130 5.40 24.96 -7.57
N PHE A 131 6.26 23.97 -7.26
CA PHE A 131 6.52 22.82 -8.14
C PHE A 131 5.39 21.76 -8.11
N THR A 132 4.49 21.82 -7.14
CA THR A 132 3.36 20.88 -7.01
C THR A 132 2.13 21.34 -7.79
N GLY A 133 2.07 22.59 -8.22
CA GLY A 133 0.91 23.18 -8.87
C GLY A 133 -0.19 23.65 -7.92
N GLY A 134 0.07 23.68 -6.60
CA GLY A 134 -0.87 24.16 -5.59
C GLY A 134 -2.16 23.35 -5.54
N GLU A 135 -3.31 24.02 -5.52
CA GLU A 135 -4.63 23.38 -5.43
C GLU A 135 -4.96 22.50 -6.65
N ASP A 136 -4.51 22.89 -7.85
CA ASP A 136 -4.75 22.14 -9.09
C ASP A 136 -3.97 20.83 -9.17
N GLY A 137 -2.90 20.71 -8.38
CA GLY A 137 -1.98 19.60 -8.42
C GLY A 137 -1.13 19.57 -9.70
N LEU A 138 -0.35 18.53 -9.87
CA LEU A 138 0.51 18.34 -11.03
C LEU A 138 -0.22 17.52 -12.09
N GLN A 139 -0.62 18.17 -13.18
CA GLN A 139 -1.36 17.59 -14.29
C GLN A 139 -0.44 17.33 -15.51
N GLY A 140 -0.85 16.40 -16.39
CA GLY A 140 -0.21 16.17 -17.68
C GLY A 140 1.21 15.58 -17.56
N VAL A 141 1.41 14.63 -16.66
CA VAL A 141 2.67 13.89 -16.52
C VAL A 141 2.79 12.91 -17.69
N PRO A 142 3.82 13.06 -18.58
CA PRO A 142 3.99 12.15 -19.69
C PRO A 142 4.46 10.78 -19.23
N ARG A 143 3.99 9.71 -19.89
CA ARG A 143 4.35 8.33 -19.54
C ARG A 143 5.80 7.96 -19.92
N GLY A 144 6.39 8.67 -20.91
CA GLY A 144 7.76 8.46 -21.34
C GLY A 144 8.05 7.10 -21.98
N ASN A 145 9.36 6.80 -22.08
CA ASN A 145 9.86 5.50 -22.58
C ASN A 145 10.69 4.83 -21.50
N LEU A 146 10.40 3.56 -21.21
CA LEU A 146 11.16 2.75 -20.27
C LEU A 146 12.51 2.38 -20.89
N PHE A 147 13.62 2.69 -20.21
CA PHE A 147 15.00 2.52 -20.69
C PHE A 147 15.28 3.11 -22.09
N GLY A 148 14.48 4.09 -22.53
CA GLY A 148 14.57 4.65 -23.87
C GLY A 148 14.12 3.74 -25.03
N LEU A 149 13.71 2.49 -24.73
CA LEU A 149 13.40 1.47 -25.74
C LEU A 149 11.90 1.13 -25.81
N ILE A 150 11.22 1.04 -24.68
CA ILE A 150 9.83 0.58 -24.58
C ILE A 150 8.93 1.77 -24.33
N SER A 151 8.07 2.11 -25.29
CA SER A 151 7.08 3.18 -25.13
C SER A 151 5.98 2.77 -24.15
N LEU A 152 5.75 3.59 -23.11
CA LEU A 152 4.67 3.43 -22.14
C LEU A 152 3.37 4.13 -22.56
N GLN A 153 3.30 4.63 -23.77
CA GLN A 153 2.10 5.26 -24.35
C GLN A 153 0.93 4.28 -24.46
N SER A 154 1.22 3.02 -24.80
CA SER A 154 0.22 1.95 -24.85
C SER A 154 -0.22 1.53 -23.44
N ASP A 155 -1.53 1.50 -23.19
CA ASP A 155 -2.09 1.05 -21.91
C ASP A 155 -1.72 -0.41 -21.60
N VAL A 156 -1.58 -1.25 -22.62
CA VAL A 156 -1.20 -2.66 -22.46
C VAL A 156 0.25 -2.79 -22.01
N THR A 157 1.18 -2.01 -22.60
CA THR A 157 2.59 -2.02 -22.22
C THR A 157 2.76 -1.51 -20.79
N LEU A 158 2.12 -0.38 -20.46
CA LEU A 158 2.13 0.18 -19.13
C LEU A 158 1.56 -0.81 -18.11
N TYR A 159 0.48 -1.51 -18.46
CA TYR A 159 -0.14 -2.54 -17.64
C TYR A 159 0.86 -3.63 -17.21
N TYR A 160 1.59 -4.21 -18.15
CA TYR A 160 2.56 -5.26 -17.83
C TYR A 160 3.73 -4.74 -16.97
N VAL A 161 4.16 -3.51 -17.17
CA VAL A 161 5.17 -2.86 -16.31
C VAL A 161 4.65 -2.69 -14.88
N VAL A 162 3.41 -2.20 -14.71
CA VAL A 162 2.76 -2.05 -13.39
C VAL A 162 2.61 -3.42 -12.70
N VAL A 163 2.19 -4.45 -13.42
CA VAL A 163 2.09 -5.83 -12.90
C VAL A 163 3.47 -6.33 -12.46
N ALA A 164 4.52 -6.13 -13.27
CA ALA A 164 5.87 -6.57 -12.95
C ALA A 164 6.40 -5.90 -11.67
N ILE A 165 6.21 -4.59 -11.53
CA ILE A 165 6.62 -3.84 -10.32
C ILE A 165 5.81 -4.30 -9.11
N PHE A 166 4.49 -4.45 -9.23
CA PHE A 166 3.64 -4.94 -8.15
C PHE A 166 4.08 -6.32 -7.67
N VAL A 167 4.30 -7.26 -8.59
CA VAL A 167 4.74 -8.63 -8.25
C VAL A 167 6.11 -8.62 -7.58
N ALA A 168 7.06 -7.83 -8.09
CA ALA A 168 8.39 -7.69 -7.49
C ALA A 168 8.32 -7.15 -6.05
N CYS A 169 7.53 -6.08 -5.82
CA CYS A 169 7.32 -5.51 -4.49
C CYS A 169 6.58 -6.46 -3.57
N PHE A 170 5.54 -7.14 -4.06
CA PHE A 170 4.81 -8.13 -3.27
C PHE A 170 5.68 -9.31 -2.86
N MET A 171 6.55 -9.81 -3.75
CA MET A 171 7.56 -10.82 -3.42
C MET A 171 8.57 -10.30 -2.40
N ALA A 172 9.03 -9.05 -2.53
CA ALA A 172 9.93 -8.43 -1.56
C ALA A 172 9.28 -8.36 -0.17
N ILE A 173 8.02 -7.88 -0.07
CA ILE A 173 7.28 -7.83 1.19
C ILE A 173 7.15 -9.23 1.82
N THR A 174 6.73 -10.23 1.03
CA THR A 174 6.59 -11.61 1.54
C THR A 174 7.90 -12.19 2.01
N ARG A 175 9.01 -11.86 1.34
CA ARG A 175 10.35 -12.29 1.74
C ARG A 175 10.83 -11.57 2.99
N ILE A 176 10.58 -10.27 3.14
CA ILE A 176 10.87 -9.49 4.35
C ILE A 176 10.14 -10.08 5.54
N VAL A 177 8.83 -10.31 5.42
CA VAL A 177 7.99 -10.83 6.52
C VAL A 177 8.32 -12.28 6.89
N SER A 178 8.80 -13.09 5.94
CA SER A 178 9.21 -14.48 6.18
C SER A 178 10.67 -14.62 6.66
N SER A 179 11.46 -13.55 6.62
CA SER A 179 12.84 -13.50 7.07
C SER A 179 12.97 -13.48 8.61
N PRO A 180 14.18 -13.69 9.17
CA PRO A 180 14.41 -13.49 10.61
C PRO A 180 14.00 -12.11 11.11
N PHE A 181 14.21 -11.06 10.30
CA PHE A 181 13.74 -9.71 10.58
C PHE A 181 12.21 -9.66 10.79
N GLY A 182 11.44 -10.28 9.90
CA GLY A 182 9.98 -10.33 10.02
C GLY A 182 9.49 -11.14 11.22
N GLN A 183 10.24 -12.16 11.67
CA GLN A 183 9.91 -12.90 12.90
C GLN A 183 10.10 -12.01 14.14
N VAL A 184 11.17 -11.21 14.17
CA VAL A 184 11.39 -10.23 15.26
C VAL A 184 10.29 -9.19 15.29
N LEU A 185 9.82 -8.68 14.12
CA LEU A 185 8.70 -7.73 14.07
C LEU A 185 7.42 -8.33 14.67
N LYS A 186 7.10 -9.59 14.34
CA LYS A 186 5.93 -10.29 14.91
C LYS A 186 6.05 -10.45 16.42
N MET A 187 7.24 -10.80 16.92
CA MET A 187 7.51 -10.89 18.36
C MET A 187 7.32 -9.53 19.06
N ILE A 188 7.81 -8.44 18.46
CA ILE A 188 7.62 -7.08 18.97
C ILE A 188 6.12 -6.73 19.02
N ARG A 189 5.37 -7.07 17.98
CA ARG A 189 3.92 -6.85 17.93
C ARG A 189 3.16 -7.61 19.03
N GLU A 190 3.57 -8.84 19.31
CA GLU A 190 2.90 -9.69 20.32
C GLU A 190 3.23 -9.25 21.74
N ASN A 191 4.51 -8.98 22.02
CA ASN A 191 4.98 -8.57 23.36
C ASN A 191 6.31 -7.82 23.27
N GLU A 192 6.24 -6.49 23.22
CA GLU A 192 7.40 -5.62 23.09
C GLU A 192 8.35 -5.70 24.32
N PRO A 193 7.87 -5.67 25.59
CA PRO A 193 8.73 -5.85 26.76
C PRO A 193 9.55 -7.16 26.72
N ARG A 194 8.95 -8.24 26.20
CA ARG A 194 9.65 -9.52 26.05
C ARG A 194 10.75 -9.44 24.98
N ALA A 195 10.51 -8.72 23.89
CA ALA A 195 11.56 -8.51 22.88
C ALA A 195 12.75 -7.73 23.44
N VAL A 196 12.48 -6.70 24.23
CA VAL A 196 13.51 -5.90 24.93
C VAL A 196 14.30 -6.77 25.91
N SER A 197 13.63 -7.60 26.73
CA SER A 197 14.31 -8.48 27.69
C SER A 197 15.17 -9.56 27.04
N LEU A 198 14.90 -9.92 25.78
CA LEU A 198 15.72 -10.80 24.94
C LEU A 198 16.90 -10.08 24.26
N GLY A 199 17.09 -8.79 24.50
CA GLY A 199 18.20 -7.99 23.99
C GLY A 199 18.00 -7.40 22.59
N TYR A 200 16.78 -7.46 22.01
CA TYR A 200 16.53 -6.85 20.72
C TYR A 200 16.41 -5.32 20.82
N GLN A 201 17.01 -4.61 19.87
CA GLN A 201 16.90 -3.15 19.75
C GLN A 201 15.61 -2.77 19.02
N VAL A 202 14.49 -2.82 19.74
CA VAL A 202 13.13 -2.71 19.20
C VAL A 202 12.94 -1.46 18.33
N ASP A 203 13.45 -0.30 18.76
CA ASP A 203 13.30 0.96 18.02
C ASP A 203 13.96 0.90 16.64
N ARG A 204 15.10 0.24 16.50
CA ARG A 204 15.77 0.07 15.19
C ARG A 204 14.97 -0.83 14.26
N TYR A 205 14.39 -1.92 14.77
CA TYR A 205 13.55 -2.81 13.99
C TYR A 205 12.28 -2.10 13.53
N LYS A 206 11.61 -1.34 14.41
CA LYS A 206 10.44 -0.53 14.07
C LYS A 206 10.79 0.54 13.04
N LEU A 207 11.93 1.25 13.20
CA LEU A 207 12.38 2.29 12.28
C LEU A 207 12.62 1.72 10.88
N LEU A 208 13.32 0.59 10.79
CA LEU A 208 13.59 -0.04 9.50
C LEU A 208 12.28 -0.51 8.83
N ALA A 209 11.36 -1.10 9.58
CA ALA A 209 10.06 -1.50 9.07
C ALA A 209 9.24 -0.29 8.57
N PHE A 210 9.30 0.83 9.30
CA PHE A 210 8.63 2.07 8.95
C PHE A 210 9.19 2.68 7.65
N VAL A 211 10.50 2.76 7.52
CA VAL A 211 11.18 3.27 6.30
C VAL A 211 10.88 2.39 5.08
N LEU A 212 10.94 1.06 5.24
CA LEU A 212 10.60 0.13 4.16
C LEU A 212 9.13 0.28 3.74
N SER A 213 8.22 0.39 4.71
CA SER A 213 6.80 0.64 4.45
C SER A 213 6.58 1.96 3.72
N ALA A 214 7.25 3.05 4.16
CA ALA A 214 7.17 4.36 3.53
C ALA A 214 7.69 4.35 2.08
N ALA A 215 8.83 3.70 1.83
CA ALA A 215 9.41 3.58 0.48
C ALA A 215 8.49 2.80 -0.47
N LEU A 216 7.90 1.70 -0.01
CA LEU A 216 6.93 0.91 -0.78
C LEU A 216 5.62 1.66 -1.03
N ALA A 217 5.13 2.42 -0.03
CA ALA A 217 3.97 3.30 -0.18
C ALA A 217 4.26 4.42 -1.20
N GLY A 218 5.46 4.99 -1.15
CA GLY A 218 5.93 5.97 -2.13
C GLY A 218 6.02 5.40 -3.54
N LEU A 219 6.54 4.18 -3.69
CA LEU A 219 6.56 3.52 -5.00
C LEU A 219 5.14 3.31 -5.56
N ALA A 220 4.17 2.96 -4.71
CA ALA A 220 2.77 2.86 -5.11
C ALA A 220 2.20 4.20 -5.58
N GLY A 221 2.51 5.31 -4.90
CA GLY A 221 2.14 6.66 -5.31
C GLY A 221 2.78 7.08 -6.64
N SER A 222 4.06 6.78 -6.82
CA SER A 222 4.80 7.00 -8.07
C SER A 222 4.18 6.24 -9.24
N MET A 223 3.83 4.96 -9.03
CA MET A 223 3.13 4.14 -10.04
C MET A 223 1.77 4.75 -10.39
N LYS A 224 0.99 5.20 -9.38
CA LYS A 224 -0.30 5.84 -9.61
C LYS A 224 -0.17 7.08 -10.49
N THR A 225 0.86 7.89 -10.28
CA THR A 225 1.12 9.10 -11.09
C THR A 225 1.42 8.75 -12.54
N LEU A 226 2.21 7.70 -12.82
CA LEU A 226 2.46 7.24 -14.20
C LEU A 226 1.19 6.70 -14.87
N VAL A 227 0.36 5.96 -14.14
CA VAL A 227 -0.87 5.38 -14.66
C VAL A 227 -1.90 6.46 -14.99
N MET A 228 -2.11 7.38 -14.06
CA MET A 228 -3.16 8.40 -14.15
C MET A 228 -2.72 9.66 -14.90
N GLY A 229 -1.42 9.92 -15.01
CA GLY A 229 -0.88 11.12 -15.63
C GLY A 229 -0.99 12.38 -14.76
N PHE A 230 -1.28 12.23 -13.46
CA PHE A 230 -1.41 13.36 -12.53
C PHE A 230 -1.13 12.97 -11.08
N ALA A 231 -0.73 13.98 -10.26
CA ALA A 231 -0.65 13.91 -8.81
C ALA A 231 -1.51 15.03 -8.21
N THR A 232 -2.31 14.71 -7.20
CA THR A 232 -3.28 15.64 -6.60
C THR A 232 -3.06 15.80 -5.10
N LEU A 233 -3.57 16.89 -4.52
CA LEU A 233 -3.56 17.10 -3.07
C LEU A 233 -4.32 16.03 -2.30
N SER A 234 -5.32 15.41 -2.93
CA SER A 234 -6.06 14.29 -2.35
C SER A 234 -5.15 13.08 -2.02
N ASP A 235 -4.07 12.88 -2.80
CA ASP A 235 -3.11 11.81 -2.58
C ASP A 235 -2.26 11.99 -1.32
N VAL A 236 -2.06 13.24 -0.89
CA VAL A 236 -1.30 13.61 0.32
C VAL A 236 -2.21 13.81 1.53
N HIS A 237 -3.51 14.04 1.29
CA HIS A 237 -4.46 14.33 2.35
C HIS A 237 -4.61 13.14 3.32
N TRP A 238 -4.75 13.43 4.61
CA TRP A 238 -4.85 12.38 5.65
C TRP A 238 -5.96 11.35 5.42
N SER A 239 -7.05 11.72 4.72
CA SER A 239 -8.14 10.81 4.35
C SER A 239 -7.65 9.62 3.53
N MET A 240 -6.61 9.80 2.69
CA MET A 240 -5.98 8.71 1.96
C MET A 240 -5.34 7.67 2.89
N SER A 241 -4.77 8.12 4.05
CA SER A 241 -4.33 7.19 5.10
C SER A 241 -5.51 6.43 5.71
N GLY A 242 -6.67 7.08 5.88
CA GLY A 242 -7.91 6.44 6.29
C GLY A 242 -8.35 5.36 5.30
N GLU A 243 -8.32 5.64 4.00
CA GLU A 243 -8.69 4.68 2.96
C GLU A 243 -7.78 3.43 2.98
N VAL A 244 -6.47 3.59 3.10
CA VAL A 244 -5.57 2.43 3.13
C VAL A 244 -5.74 1.60 4.41
N ILE A 245 -6.08 2.25 5.54
CA ILE A 245 -6.49 1.55 6.76
C ILE A 245 -7.72 0.70 6.49
N LEU A 246 -8.77 1.27 5.85
CA LEU A 246 -9.99 0.57 5.48
C LEU A 246 -9.70 -0.65 4.60
N MET A 247 -8.91 -0.46 3.53
CA MET A 247 -8.49 -1.54 2.62
C MET A 247 -7.80 -2.69 3.37
N THR A 248 -6.90 -2.34 4.29
CA THR A 248 -6.11 -3.33 5.04
C THR A 248 -6.97 -4.06 6.09
N LEU A 249 -7.83 -3.34 6.82
CA LEU A 249 -8.73 -3.91 7.83
C LEU A 249 -9.78 -4.84 7.19
N LEU A 250 -10.42 -4.37 6.12
CA LEU A 250 -11.44 -5.13 5.39
C LEU A 250 -10.84 -6.41 4.80
N GLY A 251 -9.64 -6.31 4.23
CA GLY A 251 -8.94 -7.47 3.68
C GLY A 251 -8.46 -8.46 4.74
N GLY A 252 -7.99 -7.97 5.89
CA GLY A 252 -7.47 -8.74 7.01
C GLY A 252 -6.03 -8.40 7.37
N VAL A 253 -5.86 -7.75 8.52
CA VAL A 253 -4.56 -7.29 9.04
C VAL A 253 -3.63 -8.47 9.32
N GLY A 254 -2.37 -8.34 8.91
CA GLY A 254 -1.35 -9.38 9.15
C GLY A 254 -1.43 -10.58 8.21
N THR A 255 -2.31 -10.55 7.21
CA THR A 255 -2.36 -11.54 6.13
C THR A 255 -1.62 -11.03 4.89
N PHE A 256 -1.09 -11.92 4.06
CA PHE A 256 -0.37 -11.50 2.84
C PHE A 256 -1.32 -11.02 1.74
N PHE A 257 -2.45 -11.70 1.54
CA PHE A 257 -3.40 -11.44 0.46
C PHE A 257 -4.57 -10.54 0.87
N GLY A 258 -4.75 -10.34 2.18
CA GLY A 258 -5.82 -9.50 2.69
C GLY A 258 -5.83 -8.10 2.08
N PRO A 259 -4.73 -7.35 2.17
CA PRO A 259 -4.67 -5.99 1.63
C PRO A 259 -4.98 -5.91 0.13
N VAL A 260 -4.57 -6.92 -0.65
CA VAL A 260 -4.85 -7.00 -2.09
C VAL A 260 -6.35 -7.18 -2.35
N LEU A 261 -7.00 -8.08 -1.61
CA LEU A 261 -8.45 -8.27 -1.74
C LEU A 261 -9.23 -7.08 -1.18
N GLY A 262 -8.79 -6.52 -0.06
CA GLY A 262 -9.43 -5.35 0.54
C GLY A 262 -9.36 -4.11 -0.37
N SER A 263 -8.20 -3.83 -0.97
CA SER A 263 -8.06 -2.76 -1.96
C SER A 263 -8.92 -3.02 -3.19
N GLY A 264 -8.99 -4.27 -3.66
CA GLY A 264 -9.85 -4.67 -4.76
C GLY A 264 -11.32 -4.36 -4.50
N ILE A 265 -11.82 -4.74 -3.32
CA ILE A 265 -13.21 -4.49 -2.92
C ILE A 265 -13.49 -2.99 -2.82
N VAL A 266 -12.63 -2.22 -2.14
CA VAL A 266 -12.84 -0.77 -1.95
C VAL A 266 -12.80 -0.02 -3.28
N ILE A 267 -11.80 -0.26 -4.13
CA ILE A 267 -11.67 0.41 -5.43
C ILE A 267 -12.81 0.00 -6.38
N ALA A 268 -13.22 -1.27 -6.39
CA ALA A 268 -14.36 -1.71 -7.19
C ALA A 268 -15.66 -1.05 -6.72
N LEU A 269 -15.91 -0.97 -5.40
CA LEU A 269 -17.06 -0.27 -4.84
C LEU A 269 -17.03 1.22 -5.18
N GLN A 270 -15.90 1.90 -5.03
CA GLN A 270 -15.76 3.30 -5.41
C GLN A 270 -16.14 3.51 -6.89
N ASN A 271 -15.60 2.67 -7.78
CA ASN A 271 -15.85 2.79 -9.20
C ASN A 271 -17.32 2.50 -9.57
N LEU A 272 -17.93 1.45 -8.98
CA LEU A 272 -19.32 1.07 -9.25
C LEU A 272 -20.35 2.07 -8.68
N LEU A 273 -20.03 2.69 -7.53
CA LEU A 273 -20.92 3.63 -6.88
C LEU A 273 -20.75 5.06 -7.40
N ALA A 274 -19.56 5.43 -7.89
CA ALA A 274 -19.30 6.79 -8.38
C ALA A 274 -20.31 7.22 -9.45
N ASP A 275 -20.61 6.32 -10.39
CA ASP A 275 -21.54 6.59 -11.49
C ASP A 275 -23.02 6.65 -11.06
N LYS A 276 -23.37 6.00 -9.92
CA LYS A 276 -24.77 5.84 -9.49
C LYS A 276 -25.22 6.83 -8.42
N VAL A 277 -24.32 7.19 -7.50
CA VAL A 277 -24.66 7.84 -6.22
C VAL A 277 -23.90 9.16 -6.00
N GLY A 278 -22.98 9.53 -6.89
CA GLY A 278 -22.20 10.78 -6.80
C GLY A 278 -21.46 10.92 -5.46
N SER A 279 -21.63 12.07 -4.78
CA SER A 279 -20.92 12.39 -3.52
C SER A 279 -21.28 11.48 -2.33
N TRP A 280 -22.37 10.72 -2.38
CA TRP A 280 -22.75 9.76 -1.32
C TRP A 280 -21.87 8.52 -1.26
N VAL A 281 -20.99 8.30 -2.23
CA VAL A 281 -20.05 7.16 -2.29
C VAL A 281 -19.28 7.00 -1.00
N THR A 282 -18.71 8.09 -0.46
CA THR A 282 -17.92 8.07 0.77
C THR A 282 -18.73 7.61 1.98
N VAL A 283 -19.97 8.07 2.10
CA VAL A 283 -20.87 7.68 3.19
C VAL A 283 -21.22 6.20 3.10
N ILE A 284 -21.58 5.72 1.91
CA ILE A 284 -21.95 4.32 1.67
C ILE A 284 -20.76 3.40 1.97
N ILE A 285 -19.56 3.75 1.50
CA ILE A 285 -18.33 2.99 1.80
C ILE A 285 -18.06 2.96 3.30
N GLY A 286 -18.25 4.09 4.01
CA GLY A 286 -18.14 4.15 5.45
C GLY A 286 -19.12 3.22 6.18
N VAL A 287 -20.37 3.17 5.76
CA VAL A 287 -21.39 2.25 6.31
C VAL A 287 -21.03 0.79 6.03
N ILE A 288 -20.66 0.47 4.78
CA ILE A 288 -20.23 -0.88 4.41
C ILE A 288 -19.02 -1.31 5.26
N PHE A 289 -18.06 -0.40 5.47
CA PHE A 289 -16.90 -0.66 6.31
C PHE A 289 -17.31 -1.00 7.75
N VAL A 290 -18.15 -0.18 8.38
CA VAL A 290 -18.63 -0.43 9.75
C VAL A 290 -19.30 -1.81 9.84
N LEU A 291 -20.17 -2.13 8.88
CA LEU A 291 -20.83 -3.43 8.81
C LEU A 291 -19.84 -4.58 8.64
N CYS A 292 -18.85 -4.41 7.75
CA CYS A 292 -17.81 -5.43 7.53
C CYS A 292 -16.93 -5.64 8.76
N VAL A 293 -16.52 -4.58 9.47
CA VAL A 293 -15.70 -4.69 10.69
C VAL A 293 -16.49 -5.36 11.82
N LEU A 294 -17.77 -5.07 11.95
CA LEU A 294 -18.64 -5.72 12.94
C LEU A 294 -18.89 -7.21 12.61
N ALA A 295 -19.06 -7.54 11.32
CA ALA A 295 -19.30 -8.90 10.86
C ALA A 295 -18.02 -9.76 10.84
N PHE A 296 -16.90 -9.19 10.39
CA PHE A 296 -15.62 -9.88 10.15
C PHE A 296 -14.50 -9.33 11.02
N ARG A 297 -14.45 -9.71 12.27
CA ARG A 297 -13.43 -9.23 13.25
C ARG A 297 -11.98 -9.47 12.82
N LYS A 298 -11.71 -10.46 11.95
CA LYS A 298 -10.38 -10.80 11.41
C LYS A 298 -10.20 -10.36 9.95
N GLY A 299 -11.15 -9.59 9.41
CA GLY A 299 -11.23 -9.28 7.99
C GLY A 299 -11.65 -10.48 7.14
N VAL A 300 -11.98 -10.23 5.86
CA VAL A 300 -12.52 -11.25 4.94
C VAL A 300 -11.58 -12.45 4.81
N VAL A 301 -10.28 -12.21 4.59
CA VAL A 301 -9.29 -13.28 4.42
C VAL A 301 -9.00 -14.01 5.72
N GLY A 302 -8.93 -13.28 6.84
CA GLY A 302 -8.68 -13.89 8.16
C GLY A 302 -9.81 -14.81 8.59
N GLU A 303 -11.06 -14.45 8.32
CA GLU A 303 -12.23 -15.29 8.64
C GLU A 303 -12.29 -16.54 7.74
N LEU A 304 -11.98 -16.38 6.45
CA LEU A 304 -11.90 -17.51 5.51
C LEU A 304 -10.81 -18.52 5.91
N GLN A 305 -9.66 -18.02 6.38
CA GLN A 305 -8.58 -18.87 6.90
C GLN A 305 -9.03 -19.61 8.18
N ALA A 306 -9.63 -18.90 9.13
CA ALA A 306 -10.13 -19.49 10.37
C ALA A 306 -11.20 -20.58 10.11
N TRP A 307 -12.09 -20.35 9.14
CA TRP A 307 -13.09 -21.33 8.74
C TRP A 307 -12.47 -22.59 8.10
N ARG A 308 -11.47 -22.42 7.24
CA ARG A 308 -10.72 -23.56 6.65
C ARG A 308 -9.99 -24.38 7.70
N ASP A 309 -9.38 -23.71 8.70
CA ASP A 309 -8.65 -24.37 9.78
C ASP A 309 -9.62 -25.16 10.70
N ARG A 310 -10.80 -24.60 11.02
CA ARG A 310 -11.86 -25.33 11.76
C ARG A 310 -12.30 -26.59 11.03
N ARG A 311 -12.51 -26.53 9.70
CA ARG A 311 -12.88 -27.70 8.90
C ARG A 311 -11.77 -28.76 8.86
N ARG A 312 -10.50 -28.38 8.84
CA ARG A 312 -9.38 -29.32 8.88
C ARG A 312 -9.26 -30.02 10.22
N ILE A 313 -9.47 -29.32 11.32
CA ILE A 313 -9.46 -29.89 12.67
C ILE A 313 -10.62 -30.87 12.81
N ALA A 314 -11.82 -30.52 12.36
CA ALA A 314 -13.00 -31.43 12.41
C ALA A 314 -12.78 -32.68 11.55
N ALA A 315 -12.16 -32.58 10.37
CA ALA A 315 -11.83 -33.70 9.50
C ALA A 315 -10.68 -34.58 10.02
N ALA A 316 -9.86 -34.10 10.95
CA ALA A 316 -8.79 -34.87 11.60
C ALA A 316 -9.26 -35.60 12.87
N GLN A 317 -10.43 -35.24 13.38
CA GLN A 317 -11.07 -35.84 14.57
C GLN A 317 -12.16 -36.86 14.21
N SER A 318 -12.56 -36.91 12.94
CA SER A 318 -13.44 -37.97 12.35
C SER A 318 -12.62 -39.10 11.76
#